data_410a89c16759353d4b85ac97e656f590
#
_entry.id   410a89c16759353d4b85ac97e656f590
#
_cell.length_a   1.000
_cell.length_b   1.000
_cell.length_c   1.000
_cell.angle_alpha   90.00
_cell.angle_beta   90.00
_cell.angle_gamma   90.00
#
_symmetry.space_group_name_H-M   'P 1'
#
loop_
_entity.id
_entity.type
_entity.pdbx_description
1 polymer ?
#
loop_
_entity_poly.entity_id
_entity_poly.type
_entity_poly.pdbx_seq_one_letter_code
_entity_poly.pdbx_strand_id
1 'polypeptide(L)'
;MPYLKQDTIRLQTELQTLIAQQAPLNAQLATQQQAVTAAQAQRTNAANAVAQAQARIPPLQAAAAAADANVAEIEQELRDAAEPPAGIPPVTWRVRLTALRKKLALAKTAATAAHAKVAEAQQGVVQAQAQVQAADRQVAVAAGAVQATQAAITALQARQRDVQQQLA
;
A
#
# COMPACT_ATOMS: atom_id res chain seq x y z
N MET A 1 26.87 -54.11 -36.18
CA MET A 1 26.58 -53.36 -34.91
C MET A 1 27.03 -51.87 -34.89
N PRO A 2 26.99 -51.12 -35.99
CA PRO A 2 27.31 -49.71 -35.98
C PRO A 2 26.15 -48.82 -35.37
N TYR A 3 24.93 -49.27 -35.48
CA TYR A 3 23.75 -48.48 -35.01
C TYR A 3 23.71 -48.28 -33.50
N LEU A 4 24.07 -49.27 -32.70
CA LEU A 4 24.11 -49.17 -31.23
C LEU A 4 25.10 -48.10 -30.73
N LYS A 5 26.24 -47.94 -31.41
CA LYS A 5 27.22 -46.88 -31.05
C LYS A 5 26.72 -45.48 -31.35
N GLN A 6 25.97 -45.30 -32.45
CA GLN A 6 25.41 -43.98 -32.80
C GLN A 6 24.31 -43.55 -31.82
N ASP A 7 23.46 -44.48 -31.39
CA ASP A 7 22.41 -44.18 -30.40
C ASP A 7 23.02 -43.82 -29.03
N THR A 8 24.04 -44.52 -28.59
CA THR A 8 24.75 -44.19 -27.34
C THR A 8 25.39 -42.79 -27.39
N ILE A 9 26.06 -42.45 -28.50
CA ILE A 9 26.67 -41.12 -28.68
C ILE A 9 25.58 -40.03 -28.65
N ARG A 10 24.45 -40.25 -29.31
CA ARG A 10 23.33 -39.32 -29.31
C ARG A 10 22.78 -39.10 -27.91
N LEU A 11 22.52 -40.13 -27.14
CA LEU A 11 22.02 -40.07 -25.77
C LEU A 11 23.02 -39.39 -24.83
N GLN A 12 24.31 -39.63 -24.98
CA GLN A 12 25.36 -38.95 -24.22
C GLN A 12 25.38 -37.44 -24.51
N THR A 13 25.23 -37.03 -25.77
CA THR A 13 25.17 -35.63 -26.18
C THR A 13 23.90 -34.98 -25.62
N GLU A 14 22.75 -35.66 -25.67
CA GLU A 14 21.51 -35.18 -25.09
C GLU A 14 21.66 -34.98 -23.58
N LEU A 15 22.25 -35.94 -22.86
CA LEU A 15 22.48 -35.83 -21.42
C LEU A 15 23.38 -34.64 -21.08
N GLN A 16 24.45 -34.41 -21.82
CA GLN A 16 25.32 -33.25 -21.61
C GLN A 16 24.58 -31.93 -21.84
N THR A 17 23.74 -31.88 -22.88
CA THR A 17 22.90 -30.69 -23.16
C THR A 17 21.93 -30.42 -22.04
N LEU A 18 21.23 -31.43 -21.50
CA LEU A 18 20.32 -31.32 -20.38
C LEU A 18 21.03 -30.86 -19.09
N ILE A 19 22.24 -31.38 -18.84
CA ILE A 19 23.06 -30.93 -17.69
C ILE A 19 23.45 -29.46 -17.85
N ALA A 20 23.85 -29.04 -19.04
CA ALA A 20 24.21 -27.65 -19.32
C ALA A 20 23.02 -26.66 -19.12
N GLN A 21 21.79 -27.13 -19.38
CA GLN A 21 20.57 -26.30 -19.16
C GLN A 21 20.20 -26.17 -17.69
N GLN A 22 20.67 -27.02 -16.80
CA GLN A 22 20.29 -26.97 -15.38
C GLN A 22 20.89 -25.79 -14.65
N ALA A 23 22.13 -25.42 -14.93
CA ALA A 23 22.80 -24.29 -14.25
C ALA A 23 22.10 -22.93 -14.47
N PRO A 24 21.76 -22.53 -15.72
CA PRO A 24 21.03 -21.28 -15.95
C PRO A 24 19.64 -21.28 -15.33
N LEU A 25 18.92 -22.42 -15.33
CA LEU A 25 17.61 -22.50 -14.65
C LEU A 25 17.72 -22.32 -13.14
N ASN A 26 18.73 -22.91 -12.51
CA ASN A 26 18.99 -22.72 -11.08
C ASN A 26 19.36 -21.27 -10.76
N ALA A 27 20.17 -20.62 -11.60
CA ALA A 27 20.50 -19.20 -11.45
C ALA A 27 19.25 -18.30 -11.61
N GLN A 28 18.40 -18.62 -12.59
CA GLN A 28 17.13 -17.94 -12.78
C GLN A 28 16.21 -18.10 -11.57
N LEU A 29 16.10 -19.32 -11.03
CA LEU A 29 15.32 -19.59 -9.81
C LEU A 29 15.80 -18.74 -8.63
N ALA A 30 17.11 -18.69 -8.40
CA ALA A 30 17.69 -17.88 -7.33
C ALA A 30 17.34 -16.38 -7.48
N THR A 31 17.47 -15.84 -8.70
CA THR A 31 17.10 -14.46 -9.01
C THR A 31 15.60 -14.20 -8.76
N GLN A 32 14.73 -15.11 -9.15
CA GLN A 32 13.29 -15.00 -8.95
C GLN A 32 12.91 -15.11 -7.48
N GLN A 33 13.58 -15.95 -6.69
CA GLN A 33 13.38 -16.01 -5.23
C GLN A 33 13.77 -14.71 -4.54
N GLN A 34 14.84 -14.05 -4.98
CA GLN A 34 15.20 -12.71 -4.50
C GLN A 34 14.13 -11.67 -4.87
N ALA A 35 13.57 -11.77 -6.08
CA ALA A 35 12.47 -10.87 -6.49
C ALA A 35 11.21 -11.07 -5.63
N VAL A 36 10.86 -12.30 -5.25
CA VAL A 36 9.76 -12.58 -4.30
C VAL A 36 10.04 -11.93 -2.95
N THR A 37 11.24 -12.08 -2.41
CA THR A 37 11.63 -11.48 -1.13
C THR A 37 11.54 -9.96 -1.17
N ALA A 38 12.02 -9.34 -2.26
CA ALA A 38 11.93 -7.89 -2.45
C ALA A 38 10.48 -7.41 -2.56
N ALA A 39 9.63 -8.13 -3.31
CA ALA A 39 8.22 -7.81 -3.44
C ALA A 39 7.46 -7.95 -2.09
N GLN A 40 7.78 -8.96 -1.29
CA GLN A 40 7.23 -9.13 0.06
C GLN A 40 7.65 -7.99 1.00
N ALA A 41 8.90 -7.52 0.92
CA ALA A 41 9.35 -6.37 1.69
C ALA A 41 8.60 -5.09 1.29
N GLN A 42 8.39 -4.87 -0.01
CA GLN A 42 7.58 -3.74 -0.49
C GLN A 42 6.14 -3.81 0.02
N ARG A 43 5.52 -5.00 0.00
CA ARG A 43 4.18 -5.23 0.55
C ARG A 43 4.11 -4.87 2.04
N THR A 44 5.11 -5.30 2.82
CA THR A 44 5.18 -5.00 4.26
C THR A 44 5.31 -3.49 4.49
N ASN A 45 6.15 -2.80 3.72
CA ASN A 45 6.31 -1.36 3.82
C ASN A 45 5.01 -0.61 3.46
N ALA A 46 4.32 -1.05 2.42
CA ALA A 46 3.03 -0.50 2.03
C ALA A 46 1.96 -0.73 3.11
N ALA A 47 1.91 -1.91 3.74
CA ALA A 47 1.00 -2.20 4.84
C ALA A 47 1.28 -1.31 6.07
N ASN A 48 2.54 -1.08 6.40
CA ASN A 48 2.94 -0.16 7.46
C ASN A 48 2.52 1.29 7.14
N ALA A 49 2.62 1.71 5.89
CA ALA A 49 2.15 3.03 5.46
C ALA A 49 0.63 3.19 5.64
N VAL A 50 -0.17 2.15 5.38
CA VAL A 50 -1.62 2.15 5.66
C VAL A 50 -1.87 2.33 7.15
N ALA A 51 -1.19 1.57 8.01
CA ALA A 51 -1.35 1.67 9.45
C ALA A 51 -1.00 3.08 9.97
N GLN A 52 0.08 3.66 9.49
CA GLN A 52 0.48 5.03 9.83
C GLN A 52 -0.53 6.08 9.35
N ALA A 53 -1.05 5.94 8.13
CA ALA A 53 -2.06 6.83 7.59
C ALA A 53 -3.36 6.74 8.41
N GLN A 54 -3.81 5.55 8.76
CA GLN A 54 -4.99 5.31 9.61
C GLN A 54 -4.82 5.91 11.00
N ALA A 55 -3.65 5.77 11.62
CA ALA A 55 -3.37 6.32 12.94
C ALA A 55 -3.45 7.86 13.01
N ARG A 56 -3.31 8.55 11.87
CA ARG A 56 -3.45 10.01 11.78
C ARG A 56 -4.90 10.50 11.81
N ILE A 57 -5.87 9.65 11.47
CA ILE A 57 -7.28 10.04 11.36
C ILE A 57 -7.91 10.41 12.70
N PRO A 58 -7.80 9.60 13.78
CA PRO A 58 -8.46 9.90 15.05
C PRO A 58 -8.10 11.27 15.64
N PRO A 59 -6.82 11.69 15.74
CA PRO A 59 -6.48 12.99 16.26
C PRO A 59 -6.99 14.15 15.36
N LEU A 60 -7.05 13.97 14.04
CA LEU A 60 -7.62 14.97 13.13
C LEU A 60 -9.13 15.07 13.27
N GLN A 61 -9.83 13.95 13.46
CA GLN A 61 -11.27 13.94 13.75
C GLN A 61 -11.57 14.62 15.08
N ALA A 62 -10.77 14.36 16.12
CA ALA A 62 -10.91 15.04 17.39
C ALA A 62 -10.70 16.56 17.26
N ALA A 63 -9.72 16.98 16.48
CA ALA A 63 -9.48 18.40 16.20
C ALA A 63 -10.63 19.04 15.41
N ALA A 64 -11.22 18.34 14.44
CA ALA A 64 -12.39 18.80 13.71
C ALA A 64 -13.60 18.92 14.62
N ALA A 65 -13.88 17.95 15.47
CA ALA A 65 -14.97 17.99 16.45
C ALA A 65 -14.79 19.14 17.46
N ALA A 66 -13.56 19.40 17.91
CA ALA A 66 -13.27 20.54 18.80
C ALA A 66 -13.51 21.88 18.08
N ALA A 67 -13.17 21.99 16.80
CA ALA A 67 -13.43 23.18 16.01
C ALA A 67 -14.94 23.40 15.80
N ASP A 68 -15.72 22.35 15.55
CA ASP A 68 -17.19 22.40 15.45
C ASP A 68 -17.83 22.82 16.79
N ALA A 69 -17.34 22.27 17.91
CA ALA A 69 -17.80 22.67 19.24
C ALA A 69 -17.54 24.14 19.52
N ASN A 70 -16.38 24.67 19.14
CA ASN A 70 -16.07 26.09 19.27
C ASN A 70 -17.01 26.97 18.40
N VAL A 71 -17.34 26.53 17.18
CA VAL A 71 -18.35 27.22 16.35
C VAL A 71 -19.70 27.25 17.05
N ALA A 72 -20.17 26.12 17.59
CA ALA A 72 -21.45 26.01 18.28
C ALA A 72 -21.50 26.87 19.52
N GLU A 73 -20.42 26.96 20.30
CA GLU A 73 -20.31 27.84 21.47
C GLU A 73 -20.45 29.31 21.08
N ILE A 74 -19.73 29.77 20.04
CA ILE A 74 -19.81 31.15 19.58
C ILE A 74 -21.21 31.46 19.00
N GLU A 75 -21.83 30.52 18.30
CA GLU A 75 -23.21 30.65 17.82
C GLU A 75 -24.22 30.77 18.97
N GLN A 76 -23.98 30.06 20.08
CA GLN A 76 -24.77 30.21 21.28
C GLN A 76 -24.55 31.58 21.94
N GLU A 77 -23.28 32.00 22.09
CA GLU A 77 -22.96 33.35 22.58
C GLU A 77 -23.67 34.46 21.75
N LEU A 78 -23.75 34.28 20.44
CA LEU A 78 -24.45 35.20 19.54
C LEU A 78 -25.96 35.17 19.73
N ARG A 79 -26.58 34.03 19.98
CA ARG A 79 -28.01 33.90 20.30
C ARG A 79 -28.34 34.55 21.62
N ASP A 80 -27.52 34.29 22.64
CA ASP A 80 -27.69 34.86 23.98
C ASP A 80 -27.48 36.40 23.96
N ALA A 81 -26.67 36.85 23.02
CA ALA A 81 -26.40 38.25 22.78
C ALA A 81 -27.40 38.89 21.80
N ALA A 82 -28.50 38.27 21.41
CA ALA A 82 -29.47 38.84 20.46
C ALA A 82 -30.17 40.07 21.03
N GLU A 83 -30.39 40.14 22.37
CA GLU A 83 -30.98 41.27 23.04
C GLU A 83 -29.94 42.00 23.90
N PRO A 84 -29.91 43.35 23.85
CA PRO A 84 -29.02 44.14 24.70
C PRO A 84 -29.40 43.99 26.16
N PRO A 85 -28.47 43.59 27.06
CA PRO A 85 -28.73 43.57 28.49
C PRO A 85 -29.07 44.94 29.01
N ALA A 86 -29.96 45.02 30.00
CA ALA A 86 -30.35 46.30 30.63
C ALA A 86 -29.11 47.03 31.15
N GLY A 87 -28.99 48.32 30.78
CA GLY A 87 -27.89 49.20 31.25
C GLY A 87 -26.63 49.23 30.39
N ILE A 88 -26.55 48.47 29.29
CA ILE A 88 -25.42 48.56 28.36
C ILE A 88 -25.71 49.59 27.25
N PRO A 89 -24.81 50.56 26.97
CA PRO A 89 -24.98 51.51 25.88
C PRO A 89 -25.06 50.78 24.51
N PRO A 90 -25.97 51.21 23.60
CA PRO A 90 -26.17 50.59 22.29
C PRO A 90 -24.90 50.51 21.44
N VAL A 91 -23.99 51.44 21.59
CA VAL A 91 -22.70 51.47 20.85
C VAL A 91 -21.79 50.32 21.32
N THR A 92 -21.63 50.14 22.62
CA THR A 92 -20.82 49.06 23.22
C THR A 92 -21.36 47.69 22.81
N TRP A 93 -22.69 47.56 22.80
CA TRP A 93 -23.37 46.36 22.35
C TRP A 93 -23.07 46.01 20.89
N ARG A 94 -23.17 46.98 19.97
CA ARG A 94 -22.85 46.78 18.55
C ARG A 94 -21.41 46.35 18.32
N VAL A 95 -20.47 46.93 19.06
CA VAL A 95 -19.04 46.54 19.02
C VAL A 95 -18.86 45.09 19.43
N ARG A 96 -19.52 44.65 20.52
CA ARG A 96 -19.48 43.27 20.99
C ARG A 96 -20.05 42.31 19.96
N LEU A 97 -21.21 42.61 19.36
CA LEU A 97 -21.80 41.77 18.30
C LEU A 97 -20.89 41.67 17.06
N THR A 98 -20.27 42.77 16.68
CA THR A 98 -19.31 42.77 15.54
C THR A 98 -18.10 41.90 15.84
N ALA A 99 -17.57 41.96 17.06
CA ALA A 99 -16.45 41.11 17.50
C ALA A 99 -16.83 39.61 17.50
N LEU A 100 -18.02 39.27 18.02
CA LEU A 100 -18.53 37.90 18.02
C LEU A 100 -18.73 37.34 16.59
N ARG A 101 -19.31 38.17 15.69
CA ARG A 101 -19.46 37.76 14.27
C ARG A 101 -18.12 37.51 13.58
N LYS A 102 -17.11 38.36 13.87
CA LYS A 102 -15.75 38.15 13.36
C LYS A 102 -15.12 36.86 13.95
N LYS A 103 -15.30 36.63 15.27
CA LYS A 103 -14.86 35.40 15.94
C LYS A 103 -15.51 34.16 15.31
N LEU A 104 -16.81 34.21 15.01
CA LEU A 104 -17.55 33.13 14.35
C LEU A 104 -17.00 32.83 12.94
N ALA A 105 -16.75 33.87 12.14
CA ALA A 105 -16.21 33.70 10.79
C ALA A 105 -14.84 33.00 10.82
N LEU A 106 -13.97 33.39 11.76
CA LEU A 106 -12.68 32.75 11.96
C LEU A 106 -12.82 31.29 12.42
N ALA A 107 -13.73 31.02 13.37
CA ALA A 107 -14.00 29.68 13.87
C ALA A 107 -14.54 28.77 12.76
N LYS A 108 -15.45 29.24 11.91
CA LYS A 108 -15.97 28.51 10.75
C LYS A 108 -14.87 28.20 9.74
N THR A 109 -13.98 29.15 9.48
CA THR A 109 -12.81 28.89 8.60
C THR A 109 -11.90 27.83 9.20
N ALA A 110 -11.64 27.86 10.51
CA ALA A 110 -10.84 26.86 11.20
C ALA A 110 -11.49 25.47 11.17
N ALA A 111 -12.79 25.37 11.39
CA ALA A 111 -13.55 24.12 11.29
C ALA A 111 -13.48 23.53 9.87
N THR A 112 -13.70 24.35 8.84
CA THR A 112 -13.55 23.92 7.44
C THR A 112 -12.15 23.40 7.15
N ALA A 113 -11.11 24.08 7.63
CA ALA A 113 -9.72 23.63 7.46
C ALA A 113 -9.44 22.31 8.21
N ALA A 114 -10.03 22.12 9.40
CA ALA A 114 -9.88 20.88 10.15
C ALA A 114 -10.56 19.70 9.43
N HIS A 115 -11.76 19.87 8.90
CA HIS A 115 -12.43 18.86 8.08
C HIS A 115 -11.67 18.54 6.79
N ALA A 116 -11.09 19.54 6.13
CA ALA A 116 -10.25 19.33 4.96
C ALA A 116 -9.04 18.42 5.27
N LYS A 117 -8.40 18.59 6.42
CA LYS A 117 -7.30 17.72 6.86
C LYS A 117 -7.74 16.28 7.11
N VAL A 118 -8.95 16.06 7.65
CA VAL A 118 -9.53 14.73 7.81
C VAL A 118 -9.73 14.07 6.44
N ALA A 119 -10.32 14.80 5.49
CA ALA A 119 -10.52 14.30 4.13
C ALA A 119 -9.21 13.96 3.43
N GLU A 120 -8.19 14.80 3.56
CA GLU A 120 -6.85 14.55 3.03
C GLU A 120 -6.22 13.29 3.64
N ALA A 121 -6.32 13.12 4.96
CA ALA A 121 -5.83 11.92 5.64
C ALA A 121 -6.56 10.65 5.18
N GLN A 122 -7.87 10.70 4.95
CA GLN A 122 -8.66 9.59 4.40
C GLN A 122 -8.23 9.24 2.97
N GLN A 123 -7.98 10.24 2.12
CA GLN A 123 -7.43 10.02 0.79
C GLN A 123 -6.03 9.38 0.85
N GLY A 124 -5.20 9.78 1.81
CA GLY A 124 -3.90 9.15 2.05
C GLY A 124 -4.00 7.66 2.37
N VAL A 125 -5.01 7.25 3.14
CA VAL A 125 -5.30 5.83 3.41
C VAL A 125 -5.67 5.09 2.13
N VAL A 126 -6.55 5.65 1.30
CA VAL A 126 -6.95 5.04 0.02
C VAL A 126 -5.74 4.85 -0.91
N GLN A 127 -4.86 5.85 -1.00
CA GLN A 127 -3.64 5.77 -1.79
C GLN A 127 -2.68 4.69 -1.25
N ALA A 128 -2.49 4.62 0.06
CA ALA A 128 -1.66 3.59 0.68
C ALA A 128 -2.23 2.18 0.47
N GLN A 129 -3.56 2.00 0.54
CA GLN A 129 -4.22 0.74 0.22
C GLN A 129 -4.02 0.32 -1.24
N ALA A 130 -4.07 1.26 -2.18
CA ALA A 130 -3.77 0.98 -3.58
C ALA A 130 -2.32 0.50 -3.78
N GLN A 131 -1.37 1.04 -3.01
CA GLN A 131 0.02 0.57 -3.02
C GLN A 131 0.15 -0.87 -2.49
N VAL A 132 -0.60 -1.25 -1.44
CA VAL A 132 -0.65 -2.64 -0.96
C VAL A 132 -1.15 -3.57 -2.05
N GLN A 133 -2.25 -3.22 -2.73
CA GLN A 133 -2.79 -4.03 -3.83
C GLN A 133 -1.80 -4.18 -5.00
N ALA A 134 -1.06 -3.12 -5.33
CA ALA A 134 -0.02 -3.18 -6.35
C ALA A 134 1.13 -4.11 -5.93
N ALA A 135 1.57 -4.04 -4.67
CA ALA A 135 2.59 -4.92 -4.12
C ALA A 135 2.13 -6.38 -4.06
N ASP A 136 0.87 -6.66 -3.71
CA ASP A 136 0.29 -8.01 -3.74
C ASP A 136 0.34 -8.62 -5.14
N ARG A 137 0.03 -7.83 -6.19
CA ARG A 137 0.16 -8.28 -7.59
C ARG A 137 1.60 -8.59 -7.94
N GLN A 138 2.56 -7.79 -7.51
CA GLN A 138 3.99 -8.04 -7.74
C GLN A 138 4.45 -9.34 -7.07
N VAL A 139 4.03 -9.60 -5.83
CA VAL A 139 4.30 -10.85 -5.13
C VAL A 139 3.72 -12.04 -5.90
N ALA A 140 2.48 -11.94 -6.37
CA ALA A 140 1.84 -13.02 -7.14
C ALA A 140 2.57 -13.30 -8.45
N VAL A 141 2.96 -12.27 -9.19
CA VAL A 141 3.73 -12.43 -10.45
C VAL A 141 5.09 -13.07 -10.18
N ALA A 142 5.83 -12.59 -9.18
CA ALA A 142 7.13 -13.13 -8.82
C ALA A 142 7.04 -14.60 -8.34
N ALA A 143 6.04 -14.92 -7.53
CA ALA A 143 5.78 -16.30 -7.09
C ALA A 143 5.41 -17.23 -8.24
N GLY A 144 4.60 -16.76 -9.19
CA GLY A 144 4.26 -17.52 -10.40
C GLY A 144 5.50 -17.83 -11.26
N ALA A 145 6.42 -16.88 -11.40
CA ALA A 145 7.67 -17.08 -12.11
C ALA A 145 8.55 -18.17 -11.43
N VAL A 146 8.63 -18.14 -10.10
CA VAL A 146 9.33 -19.18 -9.32
C VAL A 146 8.73 -20.57 -9.58
N GLN A 147 7.40 -20.69 -9.51
CA GLN A 147 6.71 -21.97 -9.77
C GLN A 147 6.97 -22.48 -11.19
N ALA A 148 6.90 -21.60 -12.19
CA ALA A 148 7.17 -21.98 -13.58
C ALA A 148 8.61 -22.49 -13.77
N THR A 149 9.60 -21.83 -13.19
CA THR A 149 11.00 -22.26 -13.26
C THR A 149 11.24 -23.57 -12.49
N GLN A 150 10.62 -23.77 -11.33
CA GLN A 150 10.67 -25.02 -10.60
C GLN A 150 10.07 -26.18 -11.40
N ALA A 151 8.94 -25.96 -12.08
CA ALA A 151 8.35 -26.97 -12.96
C ALA A 151 9.28 -27.31 -14.12
N ALA A 152 9.94 -26.33 -14.74
CA ALA A 152 10.91 -26.55 -15.80
C ALA A 152 12.12 -27.36 -15.31
N ILE A 153 12.66 -27.07 -14.13
CA ILE A 153 13.75 -27.83 -13.50
C ILE A 153 13.32 -29.30 -13.26
N THR A 154 12.11 -29.49 -12.72
CA THR A 154 11.56 -30.84 -12.45
C THR A 154 11.42 -31.64 -13.74
N ALA A 155 10.90 -31.04 -14.81
CA ALA A 155 10.75 -31.68 -16.12
C ALA A 155 12.14 -32.06 -16.74
N LEU A 156 13.11 -31.15 -16.62
CA LEU A 156 14.46 -31.36 -17.07
C LEU A 156 15.14 -32.53 -16.32
N GLN A 157 14.98 -32.59 -14.99
CA GLN A 157 15.51 -33.68 -14.17
C GLN A 157 14.84 -35.02 -14.48
N ALA A 158 13.56 -35.04 -14.80
CA ALA A 158 12.86 -36.24 -15.24
C ALA A 158 13.46 -36.73 -16.57
N ARG A 159 13.65 -35.84 -17.54
CA ARG A 159 14.27 -36.19 -18.84
C ARG A 159 15.72 -36.67 -18.69
N GLN A 160 16.50 -36.07 -17.80
CA GLN A 160 17.84 -36.54 -17.49
C GLN A 160 17.84 -38.00 -16.98
N ARG A 161 16.92 -38.34 -16.08
CA ARG A 161 16.76 -39.71 -15.55
C ARG A 161 16.39 -40.72 -16.65
N ASP A 162 15.45 -40.34 -17.52
CA ASP A 162 15.03 -41.20 -18.65
C ASP A 162 16.21 -41.48 -19.58
N VAL A 163 17.00 -40.47 -19.94
CA VAL A 163 18.18 -40.65 -20.81
C VAL A 163 19.26 -41.49 -20.11
N GLN A 164 19.47 -41.31 -18.80
CA GLN A 164 20.41 -42.17 -18.03
C GLN A 164 19.96 -43.61 -17.99
N GLN A 165 18.69 -43.92 -17.85
CA GLN A 165 18.13 -45.26 -17.88
C GLN A 165 18.30 -45.93 -19.27
N GLN A 166 18.21 -45.14 -20.36
CA GLN A 166 18.43 -45.64 -21.71
C GLN A 166 19.93 -45.92 -22.00
N LEU A 167 20.83 -45.29 -21.26
CA LEU A 167 22.27 -45.47 -21.36
C LEU A 167 22.80 -46.62 -20.51
N ALA A 168 22.06 -47.09 -19.49
CA ALA A 168 22.41 -48.18 -18.58
C ALA A 168 22.10 -49.53 -19.20
#